data_2dc55230ebb707a040e132f23d873df4
#
_entry.id   2dc55230ebb707a040e132f23d873df4
#
_cell.length_a   1.000
_cell.length_b   1.000
_cell.length_c   1.000
_cell.angle_alpha   90.00
_cell.angle_beta   90.00
_cell.angle_gamma   90.00
#
_symmetry.space_group_name_H-M   'P 1'
#
loop_
_entity.id
_entity.type
_entity.pdbx_description
1 polymer ?
#
loop_
_entity_poly.entity_id
_entity_poly.type
_entity_poly.pdbx_seq_one_letter_code
_entity_poly.pdbx_strand_id
1 'polypeptide(L)'
;MLSIDIVGLTGACSYALDCIEAELVNIKNKHGKRVAYISIRMAEYWKIQGDELQDLAMCALLHDNALTQYISEELKKDSVIDLKKDLSEEKTNLHCIYGEKNITKLPFKTDVTNVILYHHEHADGTGPFQKKWNEIPLFARIIHLADIIDIIRNSIDSDDNSWDFMCQYLSKNKDSLFDSECVNAFLHVFTKESFMCLSDDSFETKLWKAIPREKLVFDWEMCKDVADFFAKIVDYKSSFTSRHSIGVAEKASMLAQYMGYDSITVQKMYLAGALHDIGKMAVGNEILEKPDKLTDDEFSKMKNHAGYTYLILSEVNDFEEIRDWAAFHHEKLNGKGYPFGKTAAELNEPERMMACVDIYQALTEDRPYKKGLSHEKTCDILDDMAQKDFIDSDISKIIRECFGRNR
;
A
#
# COMPACT_ATOMS: atom_id res chain seq x y z
N MET A 1 2.06 -21.90 -11.75
CA MET A 1 1.89 -20.43 -11.80
C MET A 1 1.24 -19.98 -10.49
N LEU A 2 1.72 -18.91 -9.90
CA LEU A 2 1.20 -18.36 -8.66
C LEU A 2 -0.20 -17.76 -8.90
N SER A 3 -1.13 -17.97 -7.97
CA SER A 3 -2.49 -17.43 -8.03
C SER A 3 -2.70 -16.48 -6.85
N ILE A 4 -3.08 -15.22 -7.11
CA ILE A 4 -3.15 -14.15 -6.10
C ILE A 4 -4.53 -13.48 -6.10
N ASP A 5 -5.03 -13.21 -4.88
CA ASP A 5 -6.16 -12.31 -4.64
C ASP A 5 -5.67 -10.85 -4.76
N ILE A 6 -5.67 -10.31 -5.99
CA ILE A 6 -5.18 -8.96 -6.26
C ILE A 6 -6.04 -7.89 -5.58
N VAL A 7 -7.35 -8.12 -5.46
CA VAL A 7 -8.26 -7.20 -4.79
C VAL A 7 -7.98 -7.14 -3.28
N GLY A 8 -7.74 -8.31 -2.66
CA GLY A 8 -7.33 -8.37 -1.25
C GLY A 8 -6.00 -7.67 -1.01
N LEU A 9 -5.01 -7.89 -1.89
CA LEU A 9 -3.71 -7.23 -1.79
C LEU A 9 -3.84 -5.71 -1.97
N THR A 10 -4.67 -5.25 -2.91
CA THR A 10 -4.99 -3.82 -3.09
C THR A 10 -5.63 -3.23 -1.83
N GLY A 11 -6.59 -3.93 -1.23
CA GLY A 11 -7.25 -3.50 0.01
C GLY A 11 -6.32 -3.46 1.23
N ALA A 12 -5.39 -4.40 1.33
CA ALA A 12 -4.36 -4.40 2.36
C ALA A 12 -3.43 -3.18 2.22
N CYS A 13 -3.05 -2.84 0.98
CA CYS A 13 -2.24 -1.65 0.70
C CYS A 13 -3.01 -0.34 0.89
N SER A 14 -4.30 -0.29 0.54
CA SER A 14 -5.16 0.86 0.83
C SER A 14 -5.17 1.18 2.33
N TYR A 15 -5.27 0.17 3.21
CA TYR A 15 -5.15 0.40 4.65
C TYR A 15 -3.80 1.01 5.06
N ALA A 16 -2.72 0.59 4.41
CA ALA A 16 -1.40 1.17 4.65
C ALA A 16 -1.34 2.66 4.19
N LEU A 17 -1.97 3.01 3.05
CA LEU A 17 -2.11 4.39 2.58
C LEU A 17 -2.95 5.23 3.55
N ASP A 18 -4.09 4.71 4.03
CA ASP A 18 -4.94 5.38 5.02
C ASP A 18 -4.17 5.80 6.28
N CYS A 19 -3.17 5.02 6.72
CA CYS A 19 -2.32 5.39 7.85
C CYS A 19 -1.52 6.68 7.59
N ILE A 20 -1.15 6.93 6.34
CA ILE A 20 -0.42 8.14 5.94
C ILE A 20 -1.37 9.32 5.86
N GLU A 21 -2.53 9.15 5.27
CA GLU A 21 -3.56 10.19 5.18
C GLU A 21 -4.03 10.62 6.57
N ALA A 22 -4.19 9.66 7.50
CA ALA A 22 -4.51 9.96 8.89
C ALA A 22 -3.44 10.82 9.57
N GLU A 23 -2.16 10.58 9.27
CA GLU A 23 -1.04 11.37 9.80
C GLU A 23 -0.99 12.79 9.20
N LEU A 24 -1.26 12.92 7.90
CA LEU A 24 -1.07 14.17 7.15
C LEU A 24 -2.28 15.09 7.19
N VAL A 25 -3.47 14.56 6.98
CA VAL A 25 -4.71 15.34 6.80
C VAL A 25 -5.78 15.02 7.84
N ASN A 26 -5.44 14.22 8.86
CA ASN A 26 -6.31 13.86 9.97
C ASN A 26 -7.62 13.18 9.54
N ILE A 27 -7.57 12.41 8.44
CA ILE A 27 -8.68 11.58 7.98
C ILE A 27 -8.74 10.31 8.83
N LYS A 28 -9.93 9.83 9.17
CA LYS A 28 -10.10 8.58 9.93
C LYS A 28 -9.63 7.38 9.12
N ASN A 29 -9.00 6.41 9.77
CA ASN A 29 -8.59 5.13 9.16
C ASN A 29 -9.70 4.50 8.31
N LYS A 30 -9.32 3.71 7.32
CA LYS A 30 -10.20 3.02 6.36
C LYS A 30 -10.90 3.96 5.36
N HIS A 31 -10.30 5.12 5.06
CA HIS A 31 -10.80 6.06 4.07
C HIS A 31 -10.94 5.40 2.69
N GLY A 32 -9.88 4.87 2.13
CA GLY A 32 -9.91 4.21 0.82
C GLY A 32 -10.92 3.05 0.73
N LYS A 33 -11.08 2.27 1.82
CA LYS A 33 -12.11 1.21 1.89
C LYS A 33 -13.53 1.79 1.88
N ARG A 34 -13.78 2.95 2.54
CA ARG A 34 -15.10 3.60 2.49
C ARG A 34 -15.38 4.23 1.14
N VAL A 35 -14.39 4.89 0.55
CA VAL A 35 -14.49 5.42 -0.84
C VAL A 35 -14.83 4.27 -1.80
N ALA A 36 -14.14 3.13 -1.71
CA ALA A 36 -14.45 1.95 -2.50
C ALA A 36 -15.87 1.43 -2.23
N TYR A 37 -16.30 1.34 -0.97
CA TYR A 37 -17.66 0.89 -0.63
C TYR A 37 -18.73 1.83 -1.19
N ILE A 38 -18.57 3.13 -1.07
CA ILE A 38 -19.52 4.11 -1.63
C ILE A 38 -19.54 3.97 -3.14
N SER A 39 -18.39 3.87 -3.80
CA SER A 39 -18.27 3.73 -5.25
C SER A 39 -18.98 2.49 -5.79
N ILE A 40 -18.75 1.31 -5.19
CA ILE A 40 -19.40 0.08 -5.66
C ILE A 40 -20.91 0.08 -5.40
N ARG A 41 -21.37 0.73 -4.32
CA ARG A 41 -22.80 0.90 -4.09
C ARG A 41 -23.43 1.84 -5.13
N MET A 42 -22.75 2.93 -5.48
CA MET A 42 -23.20 3.81 -6.58
C MET A 42 -23.22 3.08 -7.92
N ALA A 43 -22.28 2.18 -8.18
CA ALA A 43 -22.21 1.37 -9.40
C ALA A 43 -23.48 0.51 -9.64
N GLU A 44 -24.22 0.17 -8.57
CA GLU A 44 -25.52 -0.53 -8.68
C GLU A 44 -26.53 0.24 -9.56
N TYR A 45 -26.48 1.57 -9.54
CA TYR A 45 -27.36 2.43 -10.34
C TYR A 45 -27.21 2.19 -11.85
N TRP A 46 -25.96 1.98 -12.31
CA TRP A 46 -25.65 1.67 -13.72
C TRP A 46 -25.58 0.17 -13.99
N LYS A 47 -25.85 -0.69 -12.99
CA LYS A 47 -25.75 -2.16 -13.06
C LYS A 47 -24.35 -2.64 -13.46
N ILE A 48 -23.31 -1.92 -13.04
CA ILE A 48 -21.92 -2.32 -13.23
C ILE A 48 -21.66 -3.58 -12.41
N GLN A 49 -21.05 -4.60 -13.04
CA GLN A 49 -20.82 -5.92 -12.43
C GLN A 49 -19.52 -6.56 -12.97
N GLY A 50 -19.12 -7.68 -12.39
CA GLY A 50 -17.97 -8.46 -12.88
C GLY A 50 -16.67 -7.67 -12.87
N ASP A 51 -15.94 -7.73 -13.96
CA ASP A 51 -14.61 -7.11 -14.11
C ASP A 51 -14.64 -5.58 -13.95
N GLU A 52 -15.65 -4.90 -14.47
CA GLU A 52 -15.82 -3.45 -14.30
C GLU A 52 -15.99 -3.06 -12.82
N LEU A 53 -16.77 -3.84 -12.06
CA LEU A 53 -16.97 -3.58 -10.63
C LEU A 53 -15.70 -3.82 -9.84
N GLN A 54 -14.95 -4.87 -10.19
CA GLN A 54 -13.65 -5.16 -9.59
C GLN A 54 -12.66 -4.01 -9.84
N ASP A 55 -12.56 -3.55 -11.08
CA ASP A 55 -11.62 -2.50 -11.46
C ASP A 55 -12.00 -1.14 -10.85
N LEU A 56 -13.29 -0.80 -10.78
CA LEU A 56 -13.76 0.37 -10.05
C LEU A 56 -13.36 0.31 -8.56
N ALA A 57 -13.55 -0.85 -7.92
CA ALA A 57 -13.17 -1.02 -6.52
C ALA A 57 -11.65 -0.87 -6.32
N MET A 58 -10.82 -1.45 -7.19
CA MET A 58 -9.36 -1.31 -7.14
C MET A 58 -8.93 0.14 -7.37
N CYS A 59 -9.51 0.85 -8.35
CA CYS A 59 -9.24 2.27 -8.54
C CYS A 59 -9.61 3.10 -7.31
N ALA A 60 -10.78 2.84 -6.71
CA ALA A 60 -11.22 3.56 -5.52
C ALA A 60 -10.35 3.28 -4.29
N LEU A 61 -9.89 2.03 -4.11
CA LEU A 61 -8.94 1.66 -3.04
C LEU A 61 -7.57 2.34 -3.20
N LEU A 62 -7.18 2.67 -4.42
CA LEU A 62 -5.86 3.20 -4.78
C LEU A 62 -5.91 4.62 -5.33
N HIS A 63 -7.00 5.37 -5.14
CA HIS A 63 -7.13 6.71 -5.76
C HIS A 63 -5.98 7.64 -5.35
N ASP A 64 -5.49 7.53 -4.12
CA ASP A 64 -4.37 8.30 -3.56
C ASP A 64 -3.05 7.51 -3.48
N ASN A 65 -2.85 6.52 -4.36
CA ASN A 65 -1.67 5.64 -4.34
C ASN A 65 -0.32 6.35 -4.46
N ALA A 66 -0.28 7.58 -4.92
CA ALA A 66 0.94 8.35 -5.12
C ALA A 66 1.12 9.50 -4.10
N LEU A 67 0.30 9.58 -3.06
CA LEU A 67 0.41 10.66 -2.07
C LEU A 67 1.78 10.66 -1.36
N THR A 68 2.30 9.49 -0.99
CA THR A 68 3.65 9.37 -0.42
C THR A 68 4.75 9.79 -1.38
N GLN A 69 4.63 9.43 -2.65
CA GLN A 69 5.56 9.83 -3.69
C GLN A 69 5.56 11.36 -3.86
N TYR A 70 4.38 11.96 -3.96
CA TYR A 70 4.22 13.41 -4.07
C TYR A 70 4.88 14.15 -2.91
N ILE A 71 4.64 13.70 -1.68
CA ILE A 71 5.24 14.28 -0.48
C ILE A 71 6.76 14.16 -0.50
N SER A 72 7.26 12.98 -0.86
CA SER A 72 8.71 12.72 -0.87
C SER A 72 9.45 13.50 -1.96
N GLU A 73 8.88 13.64 -3.15
CA GLU A 73 9.56 14.25 -4.31
C GLU A 73 9.37 15.76 -4.40
N GLU A 74 8.22 16.28 -4.00
CA GLU A 74 7.87 17.69 -4.19
C GLU A 74 7.90 18.50 -2.91
N LEU A 75 7.30 18.04 -1.83
CA LEU A 75 7.21 18.84 -0.60
C LEU A 75 8.55 18.91 0.15
N LYS A 76 9.41 17.87 0.09
CA LYS A 76 10.73 17.91 0.74
C LYS A 76 11.74 18.86 0.07
N LYS A 77 11.44 19.40 -1.10
CA LYS A 77 12.30 20.41 -1.77
C LYS A 77 12.21 21.78 -1.12
N ASP A 78 11.11 22.09 -0.44
CA ASP A 78 10.90 23.37 0.25
C ASP A 78 11.22 23.22 1.75
N SER A 79 12.20 23.97 2.25
CA SER A 79 12.77 23.86 3.61
C SER A 79 11.83 24.25 4.76
N VAL A 80 10.59 24.64 4.49
CA VAL A 80 9.53 24.91 5.49
C VAL A 80 8.21 24.40 4.94
N ILE A 81 7.82 23.20 5.35
CA ILE A 81 6.58 22.58 4.91
C ILE A 81 5.47 22.89 5.91
N ASP A 82 4.51 23.72 5.54
CA ASP A 82 3.18 23.75 6.15
C ASP A 82 2.25 22.84 5.32
N LEU A 83 2.26 21.54 5.65
CA LEU A 83 1.50 20.52 4.94
C LEU A 83 0.01 20.86 4.74
N LYS A 84 -0.60 21.60 5.70
CA LYS A 84 -2.01 22.04 5.60
C LYS A 84 -2.21 23.14 4.57
N LYS A 85 -1.18 23.92 4.29
CA LYS A 85 -1.23 25.06 3.36
C LYS A 85 -0.71 24.70 1.98
N ASP A 86 0.19 23.73 1.90
CA ASP A 86 0.85 23.28 0.66
C ASP A 86 0.07 22.18 -0.11
N LEU A 87 -0.96 21.58 0.50
CA LEU A 87 -1.99 20.78 -0.17
C LEU A 87 -3.07 21.68 -0.85
N SER A 88 -2.69 22.91 -1.26
CA SER A 88 -3.57 23.78 -2.04
C SER A 88 -3.84 23.20 -3.43
N GLU A 89 -5.01 23.51 -4.01
CA GLU A 89 -5.54 22.94 -5.26
C GLU A 89 -4.55 22.92 -6.45
N GLU A 90 -3.63 23.86 -6.54
CA GLU A 90 -2.63 23.91 -7.63
C GLU A 90 -1.53 22.84 -7.54
N LYS A 91 -1.23 22.30 -6.34
CA LYS A 91 -0.18 21.31 -6.14
C LYS A 91 -0.73 19.86 -6.06
N THR A 92 -2.03 19.70 -5.84
CA THR A 92 -2.66 18.36 -5.74
C THR A 92 -2.66 17.56 -7.05
N ASN A 93 -2.50 18.20 -8.18
CA ASN A 93 -2.51 17.54 -9.50
C ASN A 93 -1.37 16.52 -9.69
N LEU A 94 -0.24 16.69 -9.02
CA LEU A 94 0.93 15.82 -9.22
C LEU A 94 0.69 14.42 -8.68
N HIS A 95 -0.03 14.25 -7.56
CA HIS A 95 -0.33 12.88 -7.08
C HIS A 95 -1.26 12.15 -8.03
N CYS A 96 -2.19 12.85 -8.71
CA CYS A 96 -3.04 12.26 -9.75
C CYS A 96 -2.20 11.78 -10.94
N ILE A 97 -1.23 12.59 -11.40
CA ILE A 97 -0.33 12.25 -12.51
C ILE A 97 0.55 11.04 -12.15
N TYR A 98 1.15 11.07 -10.98
CA TYR A 98 1.98 9.95 -10.51
C TYR A 98 1.15 8.70 -10.27
N GLY A 99 -0.04 8.85 -9.68
CA GLY A 99 -0.97 7.77 -9.39
C GLY A 99 -1.45 7.05 -10.65
N GLU A 100 -1.85 7.80 -11.66
CA GLU A 100 -2.23 7.25 -12.98
C GLU A 100 -1.09 6.44 -13.59
N LYS A 101 0.14 6.98 -13.55
CA LYS A 101 1.32 6.26 -14.04
C LYS A 101 1.62 5.00 -13.23
N ASN A 102 1.44 5.05 -11.92
CA ASN A 102 1.74 3.91 -11.05
C ASN A 102 0.80 2.75 -11.32
N ILE A 103 -0.51 2.99 -11.46
CA ILE A 103 -1.51 1.94 -11.66
C ILE A 103 -1.37 1.18 -12.97
N THR A 104 -0.62 1.68 -13.95
CA THR A 104 -0.34 0.94 -15.21
C THR A 104 0.38 -0.39 -14.99
N LYS A 105 0.96 -0.59 -13.80
CA LYS A 105 1.61 -1.83 -13.37
C LYS A 105 0.62 -2.89 -12.86
N LEU A 106 -0.62 -2.53 -12.63
CA LEU A 106 -1.62 -3.44 -12.07
C LEU A 106 -2.45 -4.10 -13.17
N PRO A 107 -2.87 -5.36 -12.96
CA PRO A 107 -3.60 -6.14 -13.97
C PRO A 107 -5.09 -5.81 -13.99
N PHE A 108 -5.44 -4.59 -14.36
CA PHE A 108 -6.83 -4.22 -14.63
C PHE A 108 -7.38 -5.01 -15.82
N LYS A 109 -8.64 -5.35 -15.78
CA LYS A 109 -9.32 -6.14 -16.81
C LYS A 109 -10.08 -5.28 -17.82
N THR A 110 -10.38 -4.02 -17.45
CA THR A 110 -11.09 -3.03 -18.28
C THR A 110 -10.23 -1.78 -18.47
N ASP A 111 -10.70 -0.86 -19.30
CA ASP A 111 -10.00 0.41 -19.52
C ASP A 111 -10.24 1.36 -18.33
N VAL A 112 -9.20 1.57 -17.53
CA VAL A 112 -9.18 2.51 -16.40
C VAL A 112 -8.36 3.77 -16.69
N THR A 113 -8.04 4.02 -17.96
CA THR A 113 -7.26 5.19 -18.39
C THR A 113 -7.91 6.49 -17.92
N ASN A 114 -7.11 7.34 -17.30
CA ASN A 114 -7.51 8.63 -16.73
C ASN A 114 -8.49 8.55 -15.54
N VAL A 115 -8.72 7.39 -14.96
CA VAL A 115 -9.57 7.29 -13.76
C VAL A 115 -8.89 7.95 -12.57
N ILE A 116 -7.64 7.59 -12.30
CA ILE A 116 -6.86 8.20 -11.22
C ILE A 116 -6.42 9.63 -11.58
N LEU A 117 -6.13 9.89 -12.87
CA LEU A 117 -5.74 11.22 -13.31
C LEU A 117 -6.84 12.26 -13.04
N TYR A 118 -8.10 11.91 -13.23
CA TYR A 118 -9.22 12.87 -13.19
C TYR A 118 -10.13 12.73 -11.97
N HIS A 119 -9.71 11.99 -10.94
CA HIS A 119 -10.56 11.79 -9.76
C HIS A 119 -10.79 13.06 -8.89
N HIS A 120 -10.12 14.16 -9.19
CA HIS A 120 -10.37 15.48 -8.58
C HIS A 120 -10.98 16.50 -9.55
N GLU A 121 -11.40 16.06 -10.74
CA GLU A 121 -12.04 16.96 -11.69
C GLU A 121 -13.47 17.34 -11.30
N HIS A 122 -13.84 18.59 -11.57
CA HIS A 122 -15.17 19.10 -11.33
C HIS A 122 -16.05 18.98 -12.59
N ALA A 123 -17.34 18.76 -12.40
CA ALA A 123 -18.27 18.57 -13.52
C ALA A 123 -18.35 19.78 -14.46
N ASP A 124 -18.16 21.00 -13.94
CA ASP A 124 -18.21 22.27 -14.69
C ASP A 124 -16.89 22.63 -15.41
N GLY A 125 -15.81 21.86 -15.18
CA GLY A 125 -14.50 22.10 -15.77
C GLY A 125 -13.63 23.09 -14.99
N THR A 126 -13.96 23.37 -13.73
CA THR A 126 -13.12 24.18 -12.81
C THR A 126 -12.08 23.35 -12.05
N GLY A 127 -12.06 22.03 -12.27
CA GLY A 127 -11.10 21.11 -11.64
C GLY A 127 -9.67 21.28 -12.15
N PRO A 128 -8.73 20.49 -11.57
CA PRO A 128 -7.30 20.66 -11.78
C PRO A 128 -6.82 20.59 -13.23
N PHE A 129 -7.43 19.74 -14.05
CA PHE A 129 -7.07 19.53 -15.46
C PHE A 129 -8.07 20.20 -16.42
N GLN A 130 -9.06 20.93 -15.88
CA GLN A 130 -10.08 21.68 -16.61
C GLN A 130 -10.89 20.83 -17.58
N LYS A 131 -11.18 19.58 -17.19
CA LYS A 131 -12.03 18.66 -17.95
C LYS A 131 -13.47 18.82 -17.54
N LYS A 132 -14.38 18.77 -18.52
CA LYS A 132 -15.82 18.77 -18.27
C LYS A 132 -16.32 17.35 -18.05
N TRP A 133 -17.49 17.22 -17.43
CA TRP A 133 -18.07 15.94 -17.05
C TRP A 133 -18.05 14.87 -18.17
N ASN A 134 -18.27 15.25 -19.41
CA ASN A 134 -18.29 14.35 -20.57
C ASN A 134 -16.89 13.92 -21.06
N GLU A 135 -15.83 14.55 -20.56
CA GLU A 135 -14.43 14.19 -20.83
C GLU A 135 -13.83 13.35 -19.68
N ILE A 136 -14.54 13.27 -18.53
CA ILE A 136 -14.09 12.58 -17.33
C ILE A 136 -14.68 11.16 -17.33
N PRO A 137 -13.87 10.09 -17.19
CA PRO A 137 -14.37 8.72 -17.09
C PRO A 137 -15.41 8.58 -15.96
N LEU A 138 -16.42 7.74 -16.17
CA LEU A 138 -17.47 7.52 -15.16
C LEU A 138 -16.89 7.10 -13.81
N PHE A 139 -15.89 6.22 -13.78
CA PHE A 139 -15.25 5.77 -12.55
C PHE A 139 -14.58 6.93 -11.81
N ALA A 140 -13.90 7.84 -12.50
CA ALA A 140 -13.32 9.03 -11.88
C ALA A 140 -14.39 9.93 -11.23
N ARG A 141 -15.54 10.15 -11.90
CA ARG A 141 -16.66 10.93 -11.36
C ARG A 141 -17.30 10.27 -10.14
N ILE A 142 -17.42 8.94 -10.16
CA ILE A 142 -17.93 8.15 -9.01
C ILE A 142 -16.96 8.27 -7.83
N ILE A 143 -15.66 8.08 -8.05
CA ILE A 143 -14.63 8.15 -7.02
C ILE A 143 -14.55 9.56 -6.43
N HIS A 144 -14.55 10.61 -7.28
CA HIS A 144 -14.59 12.00 -6.82
C HIS A 144 -15.73 12.27 -5.83
N LEU A 145 -16.93 11.87 -6.18
CA LEU A 145 -18.08 12.05 -5.30
C LEU A 145 -17.96 11.23 -4.01
N ALA A 146 -17.51 9.97 -4.10
CA ALA A 146 -17.35 9.08 -2.97
C ALA A 146 -16.29 9.58 -1.97
N ASP A 147 -15.17 10.09 -2.49
CA ASP A 147 -14.08 10.68 -1.72
C ASP A 147 -14.57 11.91 -0.92
N ILE A 148 -15.18 12.88 -1.59
CA ILE A 148 -15.72 14.09 -0.92
C ILE A 148 -16.80 13.73 0.11
N ILE A 149 -17.65 12.74 -0.17
CA ILE A 149 -18.65 12.26 0.81
C ILE A 149 -17.95 11.75 2.07
N ASP A 150 -16.90 10.94 1.93
CA ASP A 150 -16.20 10.41 3.11
C ASP A 150 -15.42 11.49 3.88
N ILE A 151 -14.76 12.42 3.19
CA ILE A 151 -14.08 13.57 3.80
C ILE A 151 -15.06 14.41 4.62
N ILE A 152 -16.20 14.81 4.02
CA ILE A 152 -17.20 15.64 4.71
C ILE A 152 -17.79 14.88 5.89
N ARG A 153 -18.17 13.62 5.70
CA ARG A 153 -18.70 12.78 6.78
C ARG A 153 -17.74 12.67 7.98
N ASN A 154 -16.44 12.62 7.73
CA ASN A 154 -15.42 12.59 8.79
C ASN A 154 -15.24 13.94 9.49
N SER A 155 -15.59 15.04 8.83
CA SER A 155 -15.45 16.41 9.32
C SER A 155 -16.66 16.90 10.11
N ILE A 156 -17.80 16.23 10.02
CA ILE A 156 -19.04 16.57 10.73
C ILE A 156 -19.31 15.56 11.85
N ASP A 157 -19.98 16.01 12.91
CA ASP A 157 -20.46 15.11 13.96
C ASP A 157 -21.42 14.08 13.37
N SER A 158 -21.24 12.81 13.71
CA SER A 158 -22.11 11.72 13.26
C SER A 158 -23.43 11.75 14.05
N ASP A 159 -24.24 12.78 13.83
CA ASP A 159 -25.54 13.00 14.43
C ASP A 159 -26.68 12.76 13.43
N ASP A 160 -27.92 12.88 13.93
CA ASP A 160 -29.12 12.69 13.13
C ASP A 160 -29.27 13.67 11.95
N ASN A 161 -28.53 14.78 11.94
CA ASN A 161 -28.60 15.83 10.92
C ASN A 161 -27.54 15.65 9.82
N SER A 162 -26.56 14.76 10.03
CA SER A 162 -25.44 14.57 9.07
C SER A 162 -25.91 14.09 7.69
N TRP A 163 -26.96 13.27 7.62
CA TRP A 163 -27.57 12.85 6.34
C TRP A 163 -28.26 14.01 5.62
N ASP A 164 -29.06 14.81 6.33
CA ASP A 164 -29.77 15.94 5.73
C ASP A 164 -28.77 17.01 5.25
N PHE A 165 -27.72 17.25 6.02
CA PHE A 165 -26.61 18.11 5.60
C PHE A 165 -25.95 17.60 4.32
N MET A 166 -25.63 16.30 4.26
CA MET A 166 -25.03 15.68 3.06
C MET A 166 -25.94 15.84 1.83
N CYS A 167 -27.23 15.55 1.94
CA CYS A 167 -28.19 15.70 0.86
C CYS A 167 -28.26 17.16 0.35
N GLN A 168 -28.26 18.14 1.26
CA GLN A 168 -28.26 19.57 0.91
C GLN A 168 -26.95 19.98 0.23
N TYR A 169 -25.81 19.52 0.75
CA TYR A 169 -24.50 19.80 0.17
C TYR A 169 -24.38 19.26 -1.26
N LEU A 170 -24.76 18.02 -1.47
CA LEU A 170 -24.75 17.39 -2.79
C LEU A 170 -25.69 18.10 -3.78
N SER A 171 -26.90 18.42 -3.33
CA SER A 171 -27.86 19.12 -4.17
C SER A 171 -27.41 20.54 -4.58
N LYS A 172 -26.70 21.23 -3.67
CA LYS A 172 -26.17 22.59 -3.94
C LYS A 172 -25.02 22.57 -4.95
N ASN A 173 -24.18 21.52 -4.91
CA ASN A 173 -22.96 21.43 -5.71
C ASN A 173 -23.13 20.52 -6.95
N LYS A 174 -24.37 20.12 -7.25
CA LYS A 174 -24.74 19.38 -8.44
C LYS A 174 -24.51 20.23 -9.69
N ASP A 175 -23.99 19.62 -10.75
CA ASP A 175 -23.62 20.25 -12.04
C ASP A 175 -22.48 21.31 -11.93
N SER A 176 -21.91 21.49 -10.73
CA SER A 176 -20.69 22.28 -10.53
C SER A 176 -19.53 21.39 -10.10
N LEU A 177 -19.44 21.03 -8.81
CA LEU A 177 -18.41 20.11 -8.34
C LEU A 177 -18.71 18.68 -8.82
N PHE A 178 -19.96 18.24 -8.77
CA PHE A 178 -20.36 16.86 -9.01
C PHE A 178 -21.23 16.70 -10.25
N ASP A 179 -20.96 15.61 -10.96
CA ASP A 179 -21.87 15.15 -12.01
C ASP A 179 -23.25 14.84 -11.43
N SER A 180 -24.29 15.39 -12.05
CA SER A 180 -25.67 15.21 -11.62
C SER A 180 -26.13 13.77 -11.59
N GLU A 181 -25.65 12.93 -12.50
CA GLU A 181 -26.01 11.51 -12.54
C GLU A 181 -25.36 10.75 -11.36
N CYS A 182 -24.12 11.09 -11.00
CA CYS A 182 -23.46 10.53 -9.82
C CYS A 182 -24.17 10.91 -8.52
N VAL A 183 -24.59 12.18 -8.37
CA VAL A 183 -25.41 12.61 -7.22
C VAL A 183 -26.74 11.85 -7.15
N ASN A 184 -27.43 11.69 -8.27
CA ASN A 184 -28.67 10.92 -8.33
C ASN A 184 -28.44 9.45 -7.97
N ALA A 185 -27.36 8.84 -8.45
CA ALA A 185 -26.98 7.46 -8.11
C ALA A 185 -26.77 7.29 -6.62
N PHE A 186 -26.00 8.19 -5.97
CA PHE A 186 -25.79 8.14 -4.52
C PHE A 186 -27.10 8.24 -3.75
N LEU A 187 -27.94 9.23 -4.05
CA LEU A 187 -29.24 9.43 -3.40
C LEU A 187 -30.26 8.31 -3.68
N HIS A 188 -30.06 7.54 -4.76
CA HIS A 188 -30.89 6.37 -5.07
C HIS A 188 -30.51 5.15 -4.25
N VAL A 189 -29.21 4.90 -4.03
CA VAL A 189 -28.72 3.66 -3.40
C VAL A 189 -28.46 3.80 -1.90
N PHE A 190 -28.28 5.02 -1.39
CA PHE A 190 -28.07 5.28 0.03
C PHE A 190 -29.34 5.82 0.69
N THR A 191 -29.59 5.30 1.90
CA THR A 191 -30.58 5.84 2.84
C THR A 191 -29.82 6.41 4.05
N LYS A 192 -30.54 7.14 4.93
CA LYS A 192 -29.97 7.63 6.19
C LYS A 192 -29.28 6.49 6.98
N GLU A 193 -29.95 5.33 7.11
CA GLU A 193 -29.43 4.18 7.84
C GLU A 193 -28.14 3.64 7.20
N SER A 194 -28.11 3.46 5.88
CA SER A 194 -26.93 2.94 5.19
C SER A 194 -25.76 3.94 5.20
N PHE A 195 -26.04 5.24 5.19
CA PHE A 195 -25.04 6.29 5.36
C PHE A 195 -24.44 6.28 6.78
N MET A 196 -25.27 6.15 7.80
CA MET A 196 -24.80 6.07 9.20
C MET A 196 -23.95 4.82 9.46
N CYS A 197 -24.22 3.69 8.79
CA CYS A 197 -23.40 2.48 8.87
C CYS A 197 -21.96 2.65 8.35
N LEU A 198 -21.63 3.72 7.63
CA LEU A 198 -20.25 4.03 7.26
C LEU A 198 -19.37 4.39 8.47
N SER A 199 -19.97 4.65 9.63
CA SER A 199 -19.27 4.97 10.88
C SER A 199 -18.87 3.75 11.70
N ASP A 200 -19.36 2.57 11.37
CA ASP A 200 -18.99 1.30 11.99
C ASP A 200 -18.27 0.37 10.99
N ASP A 201 -17.63 -0.69 11.48
CA ASP A 201 -16.86 -1.61 10.66
C ASP A 201 -17.72 -2.56 9.81
N SER A 202 -19.04 -2.51 9.90
CA SER A 202 -19.94 -3.40 9.14
C SER A 202 -19.91 -3.18 7.64
N PHE A 203 -19.54 -1.96 7.18
CA PHE A 203 -19.40 -1.65 5.77
C PHE A 203 -18.30 -2.48 5.12
N GLU A 204 -17.21 -2.77 5.83
CA GLU A 204 -16.07 -3.51 5.30
C GLU A 204 -16.44 -4.95 4.92
N THR A 205 -17.22 -5.63 5.77
CA THR A 205 -17.77 -6.95 5.43
C THR A 205 -18.66 -6.91 4.18
N LYS A 206 -19.46 -5.84 4.04
CA LYS A 206 -20.32 -5.65 2.86
C LYS A 206 -19.49 -5.34 1.60
N LEU A 207 -18.44 -4.52 1.74
CA LEU A 207 -17.49 -4.22 0.66
C LEU A 207 -16.90 -5.52 0.08
N TRP A 208 -16.26 -6.33 0.92
CA TRP A 208 -15.59 -7.55 0.48
C TRP A 208 -16.54 -8.62 -0.07
N LYS A 209 -17.80 -8.61 0.38
CA LYS A 209 -18.83 -9.52 -0.13
C LYS A 209 -19.36 -9.08 -1.51
N ALA A 210 -19.34 -7.79 -1.81
CA ALA A 210 -19.90 -7.25 -3.04
C ALA A 210 -18.91 -7.28 -4.21
N ILE A 211 -17.60 -7.18 -3.95
CA ILE A 211 -16.58 -7.19 -5.00
C ILE A 211 -16.29 -8.62 -5.45
N PRO A 212 -16.29 -8.93 -6.76
CA PRO A 212 -15.76 -10.17 -7.27
C PRO A 212 -14.26 -10.29 -6.91
N ARG A 213 -13.90 -11.35 -6.18
CA ARG A 213 -12.50 -11.60 -5.74
C ARG A 213 -11.96 -12.84 -6.44
N GLU A 214 -11.91 -12.79 -7.76
CA GLU A 214 -11.28 -13.85 -8.55
C GLU A 214 -9.77 -13.75 -8.43
N LYS A 215 -9.14 -14.90 -8.14
CA LYS A 215 -7.69 -14.99 -8.13
C LYS A 215 -7.15 -14.89 -9.54
N LEU A 216 -6.17 -14.03 -9.75
CA LEU A 216 -5.44 -13.94 -11.00
C LEU A 216 -4.21 -14.86 -10.98
N VAL A 217 -3.97 -15.51 -12.11
CA VAL A 217 -2.77 -16.33 -12.30
C VAL A 217 -1.65 -15.43 -12.78
N PHE A 218 -0.58 -15.34 -11.99
CA PHE A 218 0.57 -14.48 -12.25
C PHE A 218 1.66 -15.25 -13.00
N ASP A 219 2.09 -14.72 -14.13
CA ASP A 219 3.39 -15.04 -14.69
C ASP A 219 4.49 -14.26 -13.94
N TRP A 220 5.73 -14.39 -14.37
CA TRP A 220 6.85 -13.73 -13.70
C TRP A 220 6.85 -12.21 -13.86
N GLU A 221 6.49 -11.69 -15.03
CA GLU A 221 6.48 -10.24 -15.30
C GLU A 221 5.34 -9.56 -14.51
N MET A 222 4.15 -10.14 -14.51
CA MET A 222 3.03 -9.64 -13.71
C MET A 222 3.35 -9.66 -12.20
N CYS A 223 4.01 -10.72 -11.72
CA CYS A 223 4.46 -10.81 -10.33
C CYS A 223 5.40 -9.65 -9.98
N LYS A 224 6.36 -9.34 -10.84
CA LYS A 224 7.28 -8.22 -10.67
C LYS A 224 6.58 -6.88 -10.72
N ASP A 225 5.75 -6.63 -11.72
CA ASP A 225 5.04 -5.36 -11.89
C ASP A 225 4.17 -5.03 -10.68
N VAL A 226 3.45 -6.02 -10.16
CA VAL A 226 2.61 -5.87 -8.95
C VAL A 226 3.48 -5.66 -7.71
N ALA A 227 4.54 -6.44 -7.54
CA ALA A 227 5.46 -6.28 -6.41
C ALA A 227 6.16 -4.92 -6.43
N ASP A 228 6.64 -4.47 -7.61
CA ASP A 228 7.27 -3.17 -7.80
C ASP A 228 6.32 -2.01 -7.46
N PHE A 229 5.04 -2.13 -7.85
CA PHE A 229 4.03 -1.14 -7.51
C PHE A 229 3.90 -0.97 -6.00
N PHE A 230 3.73 -2.06 -5.26
CA PHE A 230 3.55 -1.99 -3.81
C PHE A 230 4.84 -1.62 -3.07
N ALA A 231 5.98 -2.16 -3.48
CA ALA A 231 7.27 -1.78 -2.91
C ALA A 231 7.55 -0.28 -3.07
N LYS A 232 7.19 0.30 -4.21
CA LYS A 232 7.35 1.72 -4.49
C LYS A 232 6.55 2.59 -3.50
N ILE A 233 5.30 2.22 -3.21
CA ILE A 233 4.47 2.93 -2.21
C ILE A 233 5.16 2.91 -0.84
N VAL A 234 5.66 1.74 -0.41
CA VAL A 234 6.36 1.56 0.87
C VAL A 234 7.66 2.38 0.91
N ASP A 235 8.45 2.28 -0.15
CA ASP A 235 9.78 2.91 -0.22
C ASP A 235 9.69 4.45 -0.24
N TYR A 236 8.63 5.05 -0.76
CA TYR A 236 8.42 6.51 -0.69
C TYR A 236 8.05 7.04 0.71
N LYS A 237 7.60 6.19 1.62
CA LYS A 237 7.31 6.58 3.01
C LYS A 237 8.60 7.01 3.74
N SER A 238 9.75 6.44 3.39
CA SER A 238 11.03 6.75 4.01
C SER A 238 12.08 7.18 2.96
N SER A 239 12.73 8.31 3.18
CA SER A 239 13.80 8.83 2.32
C SER A 239 15.03 7.92 2.21
N PHE A 240 15.12 6.89 3.08
CA PHE A 240 16.27 5.98 3.16
C PHE A 240 16.11 4.70 2.35
N THR A 241 14.94 4.45 1.73
CA THR A 241 14.59 3.11 1.23
C THR A 241 14.22 3.04 -0.26
N SER A 242 14.52 4.06 -1.07
CA SER A 242 14.01 4.21 -2.46
C SER A 242 14.26 3.02 -3.41
N ARG A 243 14.97 1.97 -2.98
CA ARG A 243 15.19 0.71 -3.71
C ARG A 243 15.40 -0.50 -2.78
N HIS A 244 15.21 -0.33 -1.48
CA HIS A 244 15.49 -1.39 -0.51
C HIS A 244 14.59 -2.60 -0.72
N SER A 245 13.28 -2.38 -0.75
CA SER A 245 12.29 -3.46 -0.87
C SER A 245 12.46 -4.29 -2.14
N ILE A 246 12.74 -3.64 -3.28
CA ILE A 246 13.04 -4.35 -4.53
C ILE A 246 14.38 -5.09 -4.45
N GLY A 247 15.40 -4.48 -3.84
CA GLY A 247 16.69 -5.16 -3.64
C GLY A 247 16.58 -6.42 -2.78
N VAL A 248 15.72 -6.41 -1.76
CA VAL A 248 15.38 -7.61 -0.95
C VAL A 248 14.63 -8.63 -1.81
N ALA A 249 13.60 -8.20 -2.58
CA ALA A 249 12.82 -9.07 -3.45
C ALA A 249 13.69 -9.82 -4.48
N GLU A 250 14.57 -9.08 -5.18
CA GLU A 250 15.51 -9.66 -6.17
C GLU A 250 16.45 -10.67 -5.53
N LYS A 251 17.03 -10.35 -4.38
CA LYS A 251 17.96 -11.25 -3.69
C LYS A 251 17.27 -12.47 -3.08
N ALA A 252 16.07 -12.29 -2.51
CA ALA A 252 15.29 -13.39 -1.96
C ALA A 252 14.89 -14.40 -3.05
N SER A 253 14.40 -13.93 -4.19
CA SER A 253 14.07 -14.80 -5.32
C SER A 253 15.31 -15.45 -5.95
N MET A 254 16.42 -14.71 -6.08
CA MET A 254 17.69 -15.26 -6.57
C MET A 254 18.22 -16.36 -5.65
N LEU A 255 18.18 -16.16 -4.34
CA LEU A 255 18.61 -17.15 -3.36
C LEU A 255 17.72 -18.39 -3.40
N ALA A 256 16.40 -18.23 -3.48
CA ALA A 256 15.45 -19.33 -3.62
C ALA A 256 15.71 -20.13 -4.91
N GLN A 257 15.93 -19.47 -6.03
CA GLN A 257 16.28 -20.13 -7.29
C GLN A 257 17.62 -20.88 -7.19
N TYR A 258 18.64 -20.31 -6.56
CA TYR A 258 19.94 -20.94 -6.34
C TYR A 258 19.85 -22.19 -5.47
N MET A 259 18.97 -22.17 -4.47
CA MET A 259 18.69 -23.32 -3.58
C MET A 259 17.80 -24.38 -4.24
N GLY A 260 17.32 -24.17 -5.46
CA GLY A 260 16.55 -25.15 -6.22
C GLY A 260 15.06 -25.19 -5.89
N TYR A 261 14.51 -24.14 -5.29
CA TYR A 261 13.07 -24.02 -5.09
C TYR A 261 12.31 -23.93 -6.42
N ASP A 262 11.05 -24.37 -6.42
CA ASP A 262 10.20 -24.28 -7.59
C ASP A 262 9.82 -22.84 -7.94
N SER A 263 9.32 -22.63 -9.16
CA SER A 263 9.02 -21.30 -9.69
C SER A 263 7.93 -20.56 -8.89
N ILE A 264 7.02 -21.27 -8.23
CA ILE A 264 5.96 -20.67 -7.40
C ILE A 264 6.58 -20.12 -6.11
N THR A 265 7.42 -20.89 -5.46
CA THR A 265 8.16 -20.49 -4.25
C THR A 265 9.08 -19.29 -4.55
N VAL A 266 9.77 -19.29 -5.71
CA VAL A 266 10.60 -18.14 -6.16
C VAL A 266 9.75 -16.88 -6.32
N GLN A 267 8.55 -16.96 -6.93
CA GLN A 267 7.62 -15.82 -7.05
C GLN A 267 7.12 -15.35 -5.68
N LYS A 268 6.77 -16.26 -4.77
CA LYS A 268 6.36 -15.93 -3.40
C LYS A 268 7.47 -15.22 -2.62
N MET A 269 8.73 -15.67 -2.77
CA MET A 269 9.88 -15.02 -2.13
C MET A 269 10.10 -13.60 -2.67
N TYR A 270 9.88 -13.38 -3.97
CA TYR A 270 9.94 -12.04 -4.56
C TYR A 270 8.89 -11.12 -3.94
N LEU A 271 7.64 -11.57 -3.87
CA LEU A 271 6.54 -10.81 -3.25
C LEU A 271 6.78 -10.55 -1.76
N ALA A 272 7.22 -11.56 -1.02
CA ALA A 272 7.54 -11.42 0.40
C ALA A 272 8.63 -10.35 0.63
N GLY A 273 9.68 -10.36 -0.20
CA GLY A 273 10.74 -9.37 -0.15
C GLY A 273 10.26 -7.96 -0.49
N ALA A 274 9.39 -7.81 -1.50
CA ALA A 274 8.82 -6.52 -1.88
C ALA A 274 7.89 -5.93 -0.81
N LEU A 275 7.23 -6.79 -0.02
CA LEU A 275 6.18 -6.40 0.95
C LEU A 275 6.65 -6.46 2.41
N HIS A 276 7.90 -6.91 2.70
CA HIS A 276 8.35 -7.15 4.07
C HIS A 276 8.21 -5.93 4.99
N ASP A 277 8.36 -4.77 4.45
CA ASP A 277 8.35 -3.47 5.14
C ASP A 277 7.03 -2.70 5.03
N ILE A 278 5.94 -3.29 4.47
CA ILE A 278 4.66 -2.59 4.30
C ILE A 278 4.11 -2.01 5.61
N GLY A 279 4.39 -2.66 6.73
CA GLY A 279 3.99 -2.18 8.05
C GLY A 279 4.67 -0.88 8.49
N LYS A 280 5.74 -0.42 7.82
CA LYS A 280 6.34 0.91 8.06
C LYS A 280 5.37 2.05 7.75
N MET A 281 4.37 1.80 6.89
CA MET A 281 3.32 2.76 6.59
C MET A 281 2.52 3.18 7.85
N ALA A 282 2.40 2.28 8.83
CA ALA A 282 1.73 2.53 10.10
C ALA A 282 2.67 3.09 11.20
N VAL A 283 3.94 3.35 10.88
CA VAL A 283 4.91 3.98 11.81
C VAL A 283 5.02 5.46 11.48
N GLY A 284 4.90 6.32 12.49
CA GLY A 284 4.94 7.78 12.31
C GLY A 284 6.26 8.27 11.72
N ASN A 285 6.19 9.32 10.89
CA ASN A 285 7.34 9.88 10.19
C ASN A 285 8.40 10.44 11.16
N GLU A 286 7.97 10.91 12.34
CA GLU A 286 8.89 11.37 13.40
C GLU A 286 9.88 10.29 13.86
N ILE A 287 9.50 9.01 13.74
CA ILE A 287 10.36 7.87 14.08
C ILE A 287 11.14 7.40 12.85
N LEU A 288 10.47 7.27 11.70
CA LEU A 288 11.08 6.74 10.46
C LEU A 288 12.19 7.65 9.93
N GLU A 289 12.02 8.96 10.01
CA GLU A 289 12.93 9.96 9.44
C GLU A 289 13.79 10.68 10.50
N LYS A 290 13.82 10.16 11.71
CA LYS A 290 14.65 10.74 12.76
C LYS A 290 16.13 10.72 12.38
N PRO A 291 16.80 11.88 12.31
CA PRO A 291 18.21 11.95 11.89
C PRO A 291 19.17 11.38 12.93
N ASP A 292 18.72 11.26 14.19
CA ASP A 292 19.51 10.76 15.31
C ASP A 292 19.13 9.31 15.66
N LYS A 293 19.89 8.71 16.59
CA LYS A 293 19.55 7.39 17.13
C LYS A 293 18.17 7.43 17.82
N LEU A 294 17.38 6.38 17.57
CA LEU A 294 16.11 6.19 18.26
C LEU A 294 16.33 5.95 19.74
N THR A 295 15.50 6.52 20.59
CA THR A 295 15.36 6.13 21.99
C THR A 295 14.82 4.72 22.11
N ASP A 296 14.88 4.10 23.30
CA ASP A 296 14.34 2.75 23.51
C ASP A 296 12.82 2.67 23.23
N ASP A 297 12.06 3.71 23.59
CA ASP A 297 10.63 3.81 23.32
C ASP A 297 10.34 3.95 21.82
N GLU A 298 11.08 4.81 21.11
CA GLU A 298 10.96 4.97 19.66
C GLU A 298 11.37 3.69 18.94
N PHE A 299 12.44 3.04 19.38
CA PHE A 299 12.85 1.76 18.81
C PHE A 299 11.82 0.66 19.07
N SER A 300 11.15 0.69 20.23
CA SER A 300 10.04 -0.23 20.50
C SER A 300 8.86 0.01 19.52
N LYS A 301 8.51 1.27 19.23
CA LYS A 301 7.51 1.61 18.24
C LYS A 301 7.94 1.20 16.83
N MET A 302 9.21 1.44 16.46
CA MET A 302 9.77 1.01 15.17
C MET A 302 9.63 -0.50 14.96
N LYS A 303 9.89 -1.32 15.98
CA LYS A 303 9.75 -2.79 15.89
C LYS A 303 8.34 -3.26 15.53
N ASN A 304 7.32 -2.44 15.82
CA ASN A 304 5.94 -2.80 15.52
C ASN A 304 5.66 -2.93 14.01
N HIS A 305 6.52 -2.36 13.12
CA HIS A 305 6.30 -2.48 11.68
C HIS A 305 6.20 -3.93 11.21
N ALA A 306 7.00 -4.84 11.77
CA ALA A 306 6.94 -6.25 11.41
C ALA A 306 5.61 -6.90 11.83
N GLY A 307 5.08 -6.51 13.01
CA GLY A 307 3.73 -6.90 13.44
C GLY A 307 2.63 -6.28 12.57
N TYR A 308 2.77 -5.03 12.15
CA TYR A 308 1.84 -4.40 11.21
C TYR A 308 1.90 -5.06 9.83
N THR A 309 3.09 -5.44 9.33
CA THR A 309 3.22 -6.25 8.09
C THR A 309 2.39 -7.53 8.20
N TYR A 310 2.50 -8.25 9.32
CA TYR A 310 1.70 -9.45 9.56
C TYR A 310 0.19 -9.16 9.52
N LEU A 311 -0.27 -8.13 10.22
CA LEU A 311 -1.70 -7.78 10.27
C LEU A 311 -2.23 -7.34 8.91
N ILE A 312 -1.52 -6.47 8.19
CA ILE A 312 -1.91 -5.97 6.88
C ILE A 312 -2.04 -7.12 5.88
N LEU A 313 -1.03 -7.99 5.79
CA LEU A 313 -1.04 -9.09 4.84
C LEU A 313 -1.97 -10.25 5.24
N SER A 314 -2.45 -10.29 6.49
CA SER A 314 -3.48 -11.24 6.93
C SER A 314 -4.86 -11.00 6.31
N GLU A 315 -5.09 -9.82 5.72
CA GLU A 315 -6.35 -9.52 5.02
C GLU A 315 -6.42 -10.11 3.61
N VAL A 316 -5.29 -10.63 3.08
CA VAL A 316 -5.19 -11.20 1.74
C VAL A 316 -5.43 -12.71 1.79
N ASN A 317 -6.38 -13.22 0.99
CA ASN A 317 -6.70 -14.64 0.98
C ASN A 317 -5.53 -15.49 0.42
N ASP A 318 -5.26 -16.64 1.05
CA ASP A 318 -4.22 -17.61 0.68
C ASP A 318 -2.81 -16.99 0.57
N PHE A 319 -2.52 -16.04 1.46
CA PHE A 319 -1.27 -15.29 1.48
C PHE A 319 -0.38 -15.65 2.69
N GLU A 320 -0.75 -16.69 3.45
CA GLU A 320 -0.14 -17.05 4.72
C GLU A 320 1.37 -17.23 4.63
N GLU A 321 1.88 -17.91 3.62
CA GLU A 321 3.32 -18.11 3.45
C GLU A 321 4.03 -16.79 3.13
N ILE A 322 3.51 -16.01 2.20
CA ILE A 322 4.10 -14.71 1.82
C ILE A 322 4.06 -13.74 3.01
N ARG A 323 2.94 -13.71 3.75
CA ARG A 323 2.78 -12.92 4.97
C ARG A 323 3.82 -13.28 6.02
N ASP A 324 3.97 -14.57 6.32
CA ASP A 324 4.87 -15.04 7.37
C ASP A 324 6.33 -14.78 6.97
N TRP A 325 6.70 -15.06 5.72
CA TRP A 325 8.05 -14.76 5.21
C TRP A 325 8.35 -13.26 5.23
N ALA A 326 7.38 -12.41 4.87
CA ALA A 326 7.52 -10.96 4.94
C ALA A 326 7.61 -10.45 6.40
N ALA A 327 6.74 -10.92 7.30
CA ALA A 327 6.61 -10.37 8.64
C ALA A 327 7.71 -10.86 9.62
N PHE A 328 8.32 -12.02 9.38
CA PHE A 328 9.29 -12.61 10.32
C PHE A 328 10.76 -12.29 9.99
N HIS A 329 11.01 -11.34 9.08
CA HIS A 329 12.36 -10.95 8.66
C HIS A 329 13.24 -10.39 9.81
N HIS A 330 12.67 -10.02 10.93
CA HIS A 330 13.39 -9.60 12.14
C HIS A 330 13.36 -10.62 13.27
N GLU A 331 12.83 -11.82 13.03
CA GLU A 331 12.97 -12.90 14.01
C GLU A 331 14.42 -13.42 14.06
N LYS A 332 14.79 -13.99 15.19
CA LYS A 332 16.13 -14.55 15.42
C LYS A 332 16.02 -15.98 15.93
N LEU A 333 16.90 -16.85 15.48
CA LEU A 333 16.87 -18.28 15.85
C LEU A 333 16.90 -18.54 17.37
N ASN A 334 17.49 -17.61 18.13
CA ASN A 334 17.55 -17.69 19.59
C ASN A 334 16.33 -17.12 20.33
N GLY A 335 15.25 -16.77 19.63
CA GLY A 335 14.00 -16.24 20.19
C GLY A 335 14.08 -14.78 20.69
N LYS A 336 15.18 -14.05 20.43
CA LYS A 336 15.36 -12.64 20.81
C LYS A 336 15.00 -11.66 19.68
N GLY A 337 14.34 -12.16 18.62
CA GLY A 337 13.81 -11.38 17.54
C GLY A 337 12.46 -10.74 17.86
N TYR A 338 11.81 -10.19 16.86
CA TYR A 338 10.46 -9.62 16.91
C TYR A 338 9.78 -9.84 15.56
N PRO A 339 8.43 -9.80 15.46
CA PRO A 339 7.48 -9.31 16.47
C PRO A 339 7.04 -10.37 17.49
N PHE A 340 7.24 -11.66 17.25
CA PHE A 340 6.65 -12.73 18.05
C PHE A 340 7.68 -13.47 18.93
N GLY A 341 8.98 -13.23 18.73
CA GLY A 341 10.05 -13.90 19.47
C GLY A 341 10.18 -15.38 19.13
N LYS A 342 9.96 -15.75 17.86
CA LYS A 342 10.05 -17.13 17.36
C LYS A 342 11.47 -17.67 17.46
N THR A 343 11.55 -18.97 17.76
CA THR A 343 12.82 -19.72 17.86
C THR A 343 13.12 -20.46 16.55
N ALA A 344 14.32 -21.03 16.44
CA ALA A 344 14.72 -21.85 15.30
C ALA A 344 13.76 -23.00 15.01
N ALA A 345 13.12 -23.60 16.03
CA ALA A 345 12.17 -24.69 15.84
C ALA A 345 10.83 -24.23 15.22
N GLU A 346 10.52 -22.93 15.30
CA GLU A 346 9.25 -22.33 14.85
C GLU A 346 9.39 -21.61 13.51
N LEU A 347 10.62 -21.38 13.04
CA LEU A 347 10.90 -20.69 11.79
C LEU A 347 11.25 -21.71 10.69
N ASN A 348 10.54 -21.67 9.57
CA ASN A 348 10.87 -22.47 8.40
C ASN A 348 12.05 -21.86 7.62
N GLU A 349 12.58 -22.59 6.64
CA GLU A 349 13.74 -22.17 5.88
C GLU A 349 13.52 -20.86 5.09
N PRO A 350 12.39 -20.64 4.36
CA PRO A 350 12.10 -19.36 3.70
C PRO A 350 12.04 -18.15 4.65
N GLU A 351 11.49 -18.28 5.85
CA GLU A 351 11.47 -17.22 6.87
C GLU A 351 12.88 -16.83 7.31
N ARG A 352 13.75 -17.83 7.51
CA ARG A 352 15.17 -17.60 7.85
C ARG A 352 15.93 -16.98 6.67
N MET A 353 15.59 -17.36 5.42
CA MET A 353 16.15 -16.77 4.22
C MET A 353 15.84 -15.27 4.16
N MET A 354 14.59 -14.87 4.42
CA MET A 354 14.19 -13.47 4.42
C MET A 354 14.99 -12.64 5.41
N ALA A 355 15.17 -13.12 6.64
CA ALA A 355 15.97 -12.44 7.65
C ALA A 355 17.44 -12.24 7.20
N CYS A 356 18.05 -13.27 6.61
CA CYS A 356 19.43 -13.18 6.11
C CYS A 356 19.55 -12.21 4.91
N VAL A 357 18.59 -12.24 3.99
CA VAL A 357 18.58 -11.42 2.78
C VAL A 357 18.35 -9.94 3.10
N ASP A 358 17.42 -9.63 4.02
CA ASP A 358 17.19 -8.26 4.47
C ASP A 358 18.45 -7.65 5.08
N ILE A 359 19.10 -8.38 6.02
CA ILE A 359 20.37 -7.93 6.61
C ILE A 359 21.44 -7.73 5.54
N TYR A 360 21.56 -8.66 4.58
CA TYR A 360 22.52 -8.55 3.47
C TYR A 360 22.26 -7.31 2.63
N GLN A 361 21.00 -7.08 2.22
CA GLN A 361 20.61 -5.90 1.45
C GLN A 361 20.91 -4.61 2.23
N ALA A 362 20.49 -4.53 3.49
CA ALA A 362 20.72 -3.35 4.33
C ALA A 362 22.20 -3.00 4.52
N LEU A 363 23.09 -3.99 4.50
CA LEU A 363 24.55 -3.80 4.63
C LEU A 363 25.23 -3.44 3.32
N THR A 364 24.74 -3.92 2.17
CA THR A 364 25.35 -3.72 0.85
C THR A 364 24.82 -2.52 0.08
N GLU A 365 23.67 -1.98 0.49
CA GLU A 365 23.02 -0.86 -0.17
C GLU A 365 23.73 0.47 0.13
N ASP A 366 23.96 1.26 -0.94
CA ASP A 366 24.45 2.63 -0.79
C ASP A 366 23.33 3.52 -0.24
N ARG A 367 23.60 4.22 0.86
CA ARG A 367 22.70 5.20 1.45
C ARG A 367 23.28 6.61 1.29
N PRO A 368 22.46 7.69 1.30
CA PRO A 368 22.94 9.05 1.07
C PRO A 368 24.15 9.46 1.94
N TYR A 369 24.25 8.88 3.14
CA TYR A 369 25.31 9.22 4.10
C TYR A 369 26.30 8.08 4.35
N LYS A 370 26.16 6.90 3.71
CA LYS A 370 27.00 5.75 3.96
C LYS A 370 27.07 4.83 2.74
N LYS A 371 28.28 4.61 2.24
CA LYS A 371 28.51 3.62 1.19
C LYS A 371 28.27 2.20 1.73
N GLY A 372 27.64 1.36 0.93
CA GLY A 372 27.41 -0.05 1.23
C GLY A 372 28.73 -0.80 1.44
N LEU A 373 28.67 -1.86 2.23
CA LEU A 373 29.81 -2.73 2.47
C LEU A 373 30.09 -3.64 1.27
N SER A 374 31.33 -4.09 1.15
CA SER A 374 31.65 -5.12 0.16
C SER A 374 30.98 -6.46 0.53
N HIS A 375 30.77 -7.30 -0.49
CA HIS A 375 30.24 -8.64 -0.32
C HIS A 375 30.96 -9.43 0.79
N GLU A 376 32.31 -9.45 0.75
CA GLU A 376 33.11 -10.19 1.71
C GLU A 376 32.87 -9.70 3.15
N LYS A 377 32.94 -8.38 3.36
CA LYS A 377 32.67 -7.80 4.71
C LYS A 377 31.25 -8.06 5.18
N THR A 378 30.28 -8.03 4.29
CA THR A 378 28.89 -8.34 4.64
C THR A 378 28.74 -9.80 5.04
N CYS A 379 29.35 -10.73 4.30
CA CYS A 379 29.34 -12.15 4.66
C CYS A 379 30.05 -12.42 5.98
N ASP A 380 31.14 -11.71 6.29
CA ASP A 380 31.82 -11.87 7.59
C ASP A 380 30.92 -11.43 8.76
N ILE A 381 30.10 -10.39 8.58
CA ILE A 381 29.10 -9.95 9.56
C ILE A 381 27.99 -11.01 9.71
N LEU A 382 27.50 -11.58 8.59
CA LEU A 382 26.50 -12.65 8.64
C LEU A 382 27.03 -13.88 9.38
N ASP A 383 28.27 -14.27 9.13
CA ASP A 383 28.91 -15.40 9.84
C ASP A 383 29.05 -15.14 11.36
N ASP A 384 29.40 -13.91 11.78
CA ASP A 384 29.42 -13.52 13.20
C ASP A 384 28.01 -13.56 13.82
N MET A 385 26.99 -13.15 13.09
CA MET A 385 25.60 -13.26 13.56
C MET A 385 25.12 -14.70 13.65
N ALA A 386 25.52 -15.56 12.72
CA ALA A 386 25.21 -16.98 12.74
C ALA A 386 25.86 -17.70 13.95
N GLN A 387 27.12 -17.35 14.31
CA GLN A 387 27.80 -17.87 15.51
C GLN A 387 27.09 -17.49 16.83
N LYS A 388 26.25 -16.46 16.80
CA LYS A 388 25.47 -16.00 17.96
C LYS A 388 24.02 -16.51 17.94
N ASP A 389 23.71 -17.47 17.08
CA ASP A 389 22.36 -18.00 16.86
C ASP A 389 21.33 -16.90 16.52
N PHE A 390 21.74 -15.85 15.81
CA PHE A 390 20.81 -14.82 15.36
C PHE A 390 20.19 -15.21 14.03
N ILE A 391 20.97 -15.73 13.10
CA ILE A 391 20.56 -16.15 11.75
C ILE A 391 21.08 -17.56 11.44
N ASP A 392 20.59 -18.13 10.34
CA ASP A 392 20.94 -19.47 9.92
C ASP A 392 22.34 -19.53 9.28
N SER A 393 23.20 -20.42 9.82
CA SER A 393 24.59 -20.55 9.38
C SER A 393 24.74 -21.15 7.98
N ASP A 394 23.83 -22.02 7.57
CA ASP A 394 23.90 -22.67 6.26
C ASP A 394 23.40 -21.70 5.18
N ILE A 395 22.36 -20.93 5.49
CA ILE A 395 21.90 -19.84 4.61
C ILE A 395 23.00 -18.76 4.45
N SER A 396 23.72 -18.39 5.53
CA SER A 396 24.86 -17.45 5.44
C SER A 396 25.93 -17.95 4.46
N LYS A 397 26.30 -19.23 4.51
CA LYS A 397 27.25 -19.83 3.56
C LYS A 397 26.73 -19.80 2.12
N ILE A 398 25.44 -20.16 1.93
CA ILE A 398 24.81 -20.15 0.60
C ILE A 398 24.78 -18.73 0.01
N ILE A 399 24.49 -17.70 0.82
CA ILE A 399 24.53 -16.29 0.42
C ILE A 399 25.95 -15.92 -0.06
N ARG A 400 26.98 -16.33 0.68
CA ARG A 400 28.39 -16.08 0.29
C ARG A 400 28.71 -16.66 -1.07
N GLU A 401 28.22 -17.85 -1.39
CA GLU A 401 28.42 -18.47 -2.70
C GLU A 401 27.56 -17.86 -3.80
N CYS A 402 26.26 -17.72 -3.53
CA CYS A 402 25.26 -17.27 -4.52
C CYS A 402 25.55 -15.85 -5.02
N PHE A 403 25.71 -14.90 -4.09
CA PHE A 403 25.90 -13.49 -4.43
C PHE A 403 27.36 -13.13 -4.80
N GLY A 404 28.31 -14.00 -4.48
CA GLY A 404 29.72 -13.83 -4.91
C GLY A 404 29.96 -14.15 -6.40
N ARG A 405 29.10 -14.94 -7.06
CA ARG A 405 29.24 -15.35 -8.45
C ARG A 405 28.82 -14.29 -9.49
N ASN A 406 28.09 -13.28 -9.05
CA ASN A 406 27.50 -12.26 -9.95
C ASN A 406 28.32 -10.96 -10.00
N ARG A 407 29.66 -11.07 -9.87
CA ARG A 407 30.60 -9.96 -10.04
C ARG A 407 31.39 -10.05 -11.33
#